data_671054e133263002526f8763872018bd
#
_entry.id   671054e133263002526f8763872018bd
#
_cell.length_a   1.000
_cell.length_b   1.000
_cell.length_c   1.000
_cell.angle_alpha   90.00
_cell.angle_beta   90.00
_cell.angle_gamma   90.00
#
_symmetry.space_group_name_H-M   'P 1'
#
loop_
_entity.id
_entity.type
_entity.pdbx_description
1 polymer ?
#
loop_
_entity_poly.entity_id
_entity_poly.type
_entity_poly.pdbx_seq_one_letter_code
_entity_poly.pdbx_strand_id
1 'polypeptide(L)'
;MAPGHVAYGMRASFGTTHITPEHVIAWERGTHVPDAGELTALAGALWCRPSELMGHPGTLLEHRIARGVSAEDVARATGLTLDAYLYMEEAGHWTGDKRQSAKLGEVLRLPPRDFIAITRLEEELARLLTEAVSTRWQAHIRAIAKLVSMDRRDLKAPLQAMQQDYQALMTATLSRAGGTTASGEDGRRYIENIVDHFWSRVPGSS
;
A
#
# COMPACT_ATOMS: atom_id res chain seq x y z
N MET A 1 -30.00 3.79 -5.68
CA MET A 1 -31.00 2.70 -5.53
C MET A 1 -31.57 2.76 -4.12
N ALA A 2 -32.85 2.35 -3.87
CA ALA A 2 -33.35 2.34 -2.50
C ALA A 2 -32.71 1.18 -1.72
N PRO A 3 -32.39 1.34 -0.41
CA PRO A 3 -31.76 0.29 0.40
C PRO A 3 -32.46 -1.07 0.37
N GLY A 4 -33.79 -1.07 0.31
CA GLY A 4 -34.58 -2.31 0.20
C GLY A 4 -34.36 -3.08 -1.11
N HIS A 5 -34.15 -2.37 -2.23
CA HIS A 5 -33.84 -3.01 -3.53
C HIS A 5 -32.44 -3.59 -3.54
N VAL A 6 -31.47 -2.91 -2.92
CA VAL A 6 -30.10 -3.39 -2.78
C VAL A 6 -30.07 -4.66 -1.93
N ALA A 7 -30.69 -4.64 -0.74
CA ALA A 7 -30.79 -5.80 0.12
C ALA A 7 -31.51 -6.98 -0.56
N TYR A 8 -32.56 -6.71 -1.33
CA TYR A 8 -33.23 -7.75 -2.12
C TYR A 8 -32.29 -8.35 -3.17
N GLY A 9 -31.58 -7.53 -3.95
CA GLY A 9 -30.64 -7.99 -4.97
C GLY A 9 -29.51 -8.84 -4.38
N MET A 10 -28.96 -8.43 -3.24
CA MET A 10 -27.92 -9.19 -2.52
C MET A 10 -28.44 -10.57 -2.09
N ARG A 11 -29.63 -10.65 -1.50
CA ARG A 11 -30.25 -11.94 -1.09
C ARG A 11 -30.56 -12.84 -2.28
N ALA A 12 -31.17 -12.28 -3.31
CA ALA A 12 -31.66 -13.05 -4.47
C ALA A 12 -30.52 -13.60 -5.34
N SER A 13 -29.45 -12.82 -5.53
CA SER A 13 -28.39 -13.18 -6.48
C SER A 13 -27.12 -13.73 -5.80
N PHE A 14 -26.89 -13.42 -4.52
CA PHE A 14 -25.64 -13.77 -3.82
C PHE A 14 -25.85 -14.58 -2.55
N GLY A 15 -27.10 -14.98 -2.23
CA GLY A 15 -27.41 -15.85 -1.09
C GLY A 15 -27.16 -15.23 0.28
N THR A 16 -27.00 -13.93 0.39
CA THR A 16 -26.75 -13.21 1.65
C THR A 16 -28.06 -13.00 2.43
N THR A 17 -28.68 -14.10 2.87
CA THR A 17 -30.04 -14.12 3.45
C THR A 17 -30.22 -13.25 4.69
N HIS A 18 -29.13 -12.96 5.43
CA HIS A 18 -29.11 -12.14 6.64
C HIS A 18 -29.18 -10.64 6.37
N ILE A 19 -28.91 -10.19 5.13
CA ILE A 19 -28.86 -8.76 4.82
C ILE A 19 -30.26 -8.17 4.73
N THR A 20 -30.48 -7.12 5.49
CA THR A 20 -31.73 -6.34 5.52
C THR A 20 -31.52 -4.91 5.02
N PRO A 21 -32.58 -4.14 4.71
CA PRO A 21 -32.45 -2.73 4.36
C PRO A 21 -31.73 -1.91 5.42
N GLU A 22 -31.85 -2.27 6.71
CA GLU A 22 -31.20 -1.60 7.85
C GLU A 22 -29.67 -1.78 7.80
N HIS A 23 -29.17 -2.93 7.34
CA HIS A 23 -27.73 -3.14 7.12
C HIS A 23 -27.22 -2.18 6.05
N VAL A 24 -27.92 -2.06 4.92
CA VAL A 24 -27.52 -1.15 3.84
C VAL A 24 -27.54 0.32 4.32
N ILE A 25 -28.54 0.71 5.10
CA ILE A 25 -28.61 2.06 5.70
C ILE A 25 -27.45 2.30 6.69
N ALA A 26 -27.08 1.28 7.48
CA ALA A 26 -25.96 1.36 8.41
C ALA A 26 -24.62 1.56 7.67
N TRP A 27 -24.43 0.86 6.54
CA TRP A 27 -23.25 1.03 5.68
C TRP A 27 -23.20 2.42 5.03
N GLU A 28 -24.31 2.91 4.48
CA GLU A 28 -24.42 4.26 3.92
C GLU A 28 -24.12 5.37 4.95
N ARG A 29 -24.43 5.14 6.22
CA ARG A 29 -24.16 6.05 7.33
C ARG A 29 -22.78 5.89 7.94
N GLY A 30 -22.02 4.87 7.53
CA GLY A 30 -20.72 4.54 8.11
C GLY A 30 -20.78 4.04 9.57
N THR A 31 -21.97 3.64 10.06
CA THR A 31 -22.14 3.08 11.42
C THR A 31 -21.77 1.61 11.49
N HIS A 32 -21.72 0.95 10.34
CA HIS A 32 -21.23 -0.42 10.15
C HIS A 32 -20.42 -0.48 8.86
N VAL A 33 -19.47 -1.42 8.79
CA VAL A 33 -18.66 -1.68 7.60
C VAL A 33 -19.03 -3.07 7.10
N PRO A 34 -19.35 -3.24 5.80
CA PRO A 34 -19.61 -4.55 5.24
C PRO A 34 -18.35 -5.42 5.30
N ASP A 35 -18.52 -6.71 5.58
CA ASP A 35 -17.43 -7.67 5.45
C ASP A 35 -17.08 -7.93 3.97
N ALA A 36 -16.03 -8.74 3.73
CA ALA A 36 -15.52 -9.01 2.38
C ALA A 36 -16.57 -9.69 1.47
N GLY A 37 -17.36 -10.61 2.01
CA GLY A 37 -18.42 -11.30 1.30
C GLY A 37 -19.59 -10.36 1.00
N GLU A 38 -20.01 -9.61 2.01
CA GLU A 38 -21.04 -8.58 1.91
C GLU A 38 -20.69 -7.50 0.91
N LEU A 39 -19.43 -7.01 0.91
CA LEU A 39 -18.94 -6.01 -0.04
C LEU A 39 -18.94 -6.54 -1.48
N THR A 40 -18.55 -7.80 -1.67
CA THR A 40 -18.58 -8.44 -2.99
C THR A 40 -20.02 -8.59 -3.49
N ALA A 41 -20.94 -9.05 -2.62
CA ALA A 41 -22.36 -9.16 -2.95
C ALA A 41 -23.01 -7.79 -3.22
N LEU A 42 -22.64 -6.77 -2.43
CA LEU A 42 -23.10 -5.39 -2.61
C LEU A 42 -22.66 -4.84 -3.96
N ALA A 43 -21.39 -5.01 -4.32
CA ALA A 43 -20.86 -4.57 -5.60
C ALA A 43 -21.58 -5.27 -6.77
N GLY A 44 -21.83 -6.57 -6.67
CA GLY A 44 -22.60 -7.31 -7.64
C GLY A 44 -24.05 -6.82 -7.77
N ALA A 45 -24.73 -6.55 -6.66
CA ALA A 45 -26.09 -6.02 -6.63
C ALA A 45 -26.19 -4.60 -7.22
N LEU A 46 -25.13 -3.81 -7.13
CA LEU A 46 -25.00 -2.45 -7.68
C LEU A 46 -24.43 -2.41 -9.09
N TRP A 47 -24.05 -3.55 -9.67
CA TRP A 47 -23.40 -3.66 -10.99
C TRP A 47 -22.10 -2.86 -11.09
N CYS A 48 -21.34 -2.76 -10.01
CA CYS A 48 -20.06 -2.09 -9.96
C CYS A 48 -18.96 -3.04 -9.46
N ARG A 49 -17.71 -2.58 -9.48
CA ARG A 49 -16.59 -3.34 -8.92
C ARG A 49 -16.51 -3.09 -7.43
N PRO A 50 -16.05 -4.06 -6.61
CA PRO A 50 -15.77 -3.81 -5.20
C PRO A 50 -14.84 -2.61 -4.96
N SER A 51 -13.85 -2.39 -5.83
CA SER A 51 -12.94 -1.24 -5.78
C SER A 51 -13.62 0.13 -5.94
N GLU A 52 -14.83 0.18 -6.52
CA GLU A 52 -15.60 1.43 -6.66
C GLU A 52 -16.40 1.77 -5.40
N LEU A 53 -16.59 0.80 -4.52
CA LEU A 53 -17.24 0.97 -3.21
C LEU A 53 -16.24 1.14 -2.08
N MET A 54 -15.02 0.64 -2.27
CA MET A 54 -13.94 0.78 -1.31
C MET A 54 -13.22 2.10 -1.52
N GLY A 55 -12.72 2.68 -0.43
CA GLY A 55 -11.67 3.68 -0.52
C GLY A 55 -10.35 3.05 -1.00
N HIS A 56 -9.25 3.68 -0.69
CA HIS A 56 -7.93 3.12 -1.00
C HIS A 56 -7.69 1.84 -0.16
N PRO A 57 -7.45 0.67 -0.79
CA PRO A 57 -7.18 -0.56 -0.06
C PRO A 57 -5.90 -0.42 0.77
N GLY A 58 -5.93 -0.80 2.04
CA GLY A 58 -4.77 -0.75 2.94
C GLY A 58 -4.29 -2.13 3.41
N THR A 59 -5.10 -3.17 3.22
CA THR A 59 -4.79 -4.54 3.66
C THR A 59 -4.68 -5.50 2.49
N LEU A 60 -4.01 -6.64 2.71
CA LEU A 60 -3.88 -7.70 1.70
C LEU A 60 -5.26 -8.19 1.23
N LEU A 61 -6.19 -8.40 2.16
CA LEU A 61 -7.56 -8.79 1.89
C LEU A 61 -8.28 -7.76 1.01
N GLU A 62 -8.20 -6.48 1.36
CA GLU A 62 -8.85 -5.40 0.60
C GLU A 62 -8.30 -5.28 -0.82
N HIS A 63 -6.99 -5.39 -1.01
CA HIS A 63 -6.38 -5.41 -2.35
C HIS A 63 -6.87 -6.59 -3.17
N ARG A 64 -7.01 -7.78 -2.58
CA ARG A 64 -7.54 -8.95 -3.28
C ARG A 64 -8.99 -8.75 -3.69
N ILE A 65 -9.83 -8.28 -2.78
CA ILE A 65 -11.25 -8.00 -3.05
C ILE A 65 -11.38 -6.92 -4.14
N ALA A 66 -10.63 -5.83 -4.04
CA ALA A 66 -10.64 -4.76 -5.03
C ALA A 66 -10.27 -5.25 -6.44
N ARG A 67 -9.43 -6.29 -6.52
CA ARG A 67 -9.05 -6.96 -7.78
C ARG A 67 -10.07 -7.99 -8.25
N GLY A 68 -11.01 -8.41 -7.40
CA GLY A 68 -11.96 -9.47 -7.71
C GLY A 68 -11.31 -10.84 -7.91
N VAL A 69 -10.19 -11.12 -7.23
CA VAL A 69 -9.45 -12.38 -7.33
C VAL A 69 -9.80 -13.26 -6.13
N SER A 70 -9.94 -14.57 -6.34
CA SER A 70 -10.18 -15.51 -5.25
C SER A 70 -8.90 -15.75 -4.43
N ALA A 71 -9.05 -16.13 -3.15
CA ALA A 71 -7.92 -16.50 -2.31
C ALA A 71 -7.15 -17.70 -2.87
N GLU A 72 -7.86 -18.66 -3.46
CA GLU A 72 -7.30 -19.84 -4.12
C GLU A 72 -6.39 -19.47 -5.30
N ASP A 73 -6.81 -18.48 -6.10
CA ASP A 73 -6.03 -18.05 -7.25
C ASP A 73 -4.76 -17.32 -6.83
N VAL A 74 -4.83 -16.48 -5.78
CA VAL A 74 -3.65 -15.82 -5.22
C VAL A 74 -2.69 -16.86 -4.60
N ALA A 75 -3.20 -17.79 -3.80
CA ALA A 75 -2.39 -18.86 -3.21
C ALA A 75 -1.69 -19.69 -4.30
N ARG A 76 -2.43 -20.10 -5.34
CA ARG A 76 -1.88 -20.83 -6.48
C ARG A 76 -0.79 -20.04 -7.22
N ALA A 77 -1.03 -18.77 -7.49
CA ALA A 77 -0.09 -17.91 -8.22
C ALA A 77 1.19 -17.64 -7.43
N THR A 78 1.08 -17.51 -6.11
CA THR A 78 2.24 -17.30 -5.22
C THR A 78 2.94 -18.60 -4.81
N GLY A 79 2.34 -19.77 -5.11
CA GLY A 79 2.87 -21.07 -4.73
C GLY A 79 2.70 -21.40 -3.24
N LEU A 80 1.69 -20.80 -2.61
CA LEU A 80 1.29 -21.08 -1.23
C LEU A 80 0.13 -22.06 -1.19
N THR A 81 -0.07 -22.71 -0.04
CA THR A 81 -1.34 -23.38 0.27
C THR A 81 -2.42 -22.33 0.57
N LEU A 82 -3.66 -22.67 0.33
CA LEU A 82 -4.79 -21.78 0.64
C LEU A 82 -4.79 -21.34 2.12
N ASP A 83 -4.61 -22.31 3.02
CA ASP A 83 -4.60 -22.04 4.47
C ASP A 83 -3.48 -21.09 4.88
N ALA A 84 -2.28 -21.25 4.31
CA ALA A 84 -1.16 -20.34 4.56
C ALA A 84 -1.45 -18.91 4.06
N TYR A 85 -2.07 -18.80 2.90
CA TYR A 85 -2.46 -17.50 2.35
C TYR A 85 -3.56 -16.83 3.20
N LEU A 86 -4.63 -17.56 3.55
CA LEU A 86 -5.70 -17.04 4.39
C LEU A 86 -5.20 -16.59 5.77
N TYR A 87 -4.28 -17.37 6.36
CA TYR A 87 -3.64 -16.96 7.62
C TYR A 87 -2.91 -15.62 7.50
N MET A 88 -2.21 -15.39 6.38
CA MET A 88 -1.53 -14.10 6.14
C MET A 88 -2.53 -12.95 5.94
N GLU A 89 -3.67 -13.19 5.28
CA GLU A 89 -4.73 -12.20 5.15
C GLU A 89 -5.33 -11.82 6.51
N GLU A 90 -5.67 -12.83 7.32
CA GLU A 90 -6.26 -12.62 8.65
C GLU A 90 -5.27 -11.92 9.61
N ALA A 91 -4.02 -12.35 9.59
CA ALA A 91 -2.98 -11.73 10.40
C ALA A 91 -2.57 -10.32 9.92
N GLY A 92 -3.02 -9.89 8.73
CA GLY A 92 -2.58 -8.65 8.10
C GLY A 92 -1.05 -8.61 7.86
N HIS A 93 -0.43 -9.77 7.68
CA HIS A 93 1.02 -9.93 7.68
C HIS A 93 1.49 -10.87 6.58
N TRP A 94 2.10 -10.30 5.53
CA TRP A 94 2.75 -11.07 4.49
C TRP A 94 4.13 -11.59 4.94
N THR A 95 4.34 -12.91 4.82
CA THR A 95 5.60 -13.58 5.18
C THR A 95 6.21 -14.36 4.01
N GLY A 96 5.67 -14.17 2.80
CA GLY A 96 6.19 -14.82 1.59
C GLY A 96 7.62 -14.40 1.27
N ASP A 97 8.36 -15.31 0.65
CA ASP A 97 9.70 -15.03 0.17
C ASP A 97 9.70 -13.99 -0.99
N LYS A 98 10.88 -13.63 -1.47
CA LYS A 98 11.06 -12.61 -2.50
C LYS A 98 10.36 -12.97 -3.83
N ARG A 99 10.33 -14.26 -4.21
CA ARG A 99 9.65 -14.74 -5.42
C ARG A 99 8.14 -14.70 -5.24
N GLN A 100 7.65 -15.14 -4.10
CA GLN A 100 6.25 -15.11 -3.73
C GLN A 100 5.72 -13.68 -3.65
N SER A 101 6.49 -12.76 -3.05
CA SER A 101 6.17 -11.32 -2.98
C SER A 101 6.08 -10.69 -4.38
N ALA A 102 7.00 -11.01 -5.28
CA ALA A 102 6.93 -10.54 -6.67
C ALA A 102 5.66 -11.04 -7.37
N LYS A 103 5.29 -12.31 -7.18
CA LYS A 103 4.07 -12.89 -7.75
C LYS A 103 2.80 -12.27 -7.13
N LEU A 104 2.81 -11.99 -5.83
CA LEU A 104 1.73 -11.27 -5.17
C LEU A 104 1.51 -9.90 -5.84
N GLY A 105 2.58 -9.12 -5.99
CA GLY A 105 2.54 -7.80 -6.63
C GLY A 105 1.98 -7.85 -8.06
N GLU A 106 2.36 -8.87 -8.85
CA GLU A 106 1.84 -9.09 -10.20
C GLU A 106 0.34 -9.42 -10.21
N VAL A 107 -0.10 -10.39 -9.40
CA VAL A 107 -1.49 -10.88 -9.37
C VAL A 107 -2.45 -9.80 -8.86
N LEU A 108 -2.09 -9.14 -7.78
CA LEU A 108 -2.91 -8.09 -7.19
C LEU A 108 -2.70 -6.72 -7.87
N ARG A 109 -1.70 -6.60 -8.75
CA ARG A 109 -1.27 -5.34 -9.40
C ARG A 109 -1.09 -4.23 -8.35
N LEU A 110 -0.35 -4.55 -7.31
CA LEU A 110 -0.12 -3.63 -6.22
C LEU A 110 0.64 -2.38 -6.72
N PRO A 111 0.17 -1.17 -6.40
CA PRO A 111 0.99 0.02 -6.55
C PRO A 111 2.30 -0.13 -5.77
N PRO A 112 3.40 0.49 -6.21
CA PRO A 112 4.70 0.34 -5.56
C PRO A 112 4.70 0.65 -4.06
N ARG A 113 3.96 1.67 -3.64
CA ARG A 113 3.81 2.05 -2.24
C ARG A 113 3.11 0.96 -1.43
N ASP A 114 1.98 0.46 -1.93
CA ASP A 114 1.21 -0.59 -1.28
C ASP A 114 1.97 -1.91 -1.23
N PHE A 115 2.73 -2.22 -2.29
CA PHE A 115 3.61 -3.38 -2.32
C PHE A 115 4.64 -3.33 -1.18
N ILE A 116 5.30 -2.18 -0.99
CA ILE A 116 6.27 -1.99 0.09
C ILE A 116 5.61 -2.13 1.47
N ALA A 117 4.43 -1.51 1.67
CA ALA A 117 3.68 -1.59 2.93
C ALA A 117 3.26 -3.03 3.26
N ILE A 118 2.62 -3.73 2.31
CA ILE A 118 2.13 -5.10 2.51
C ILE A 118 3.27 -6.08 2.75
N THR A 119 4.38 -5.93 2.02
CA THR A 119 5.54 -6.82 2.15
C THR A 119 6.50 -6.41 3.29
N ARG A 120 6.19 -5.33 4.01
CA ARG A 120 6.99 -4.79 5.13
C ARG A 120 8.44 -4.50 4.75
N LEU A 121 8.62 -3.94 3.57
CA LEU A 121 9.95 -3.57 3.07
C LEU A 121 10.29 -2.10 3.34
N GLU A 122 9.50 -1.39 4.17
CA GLU A 122 9.74 0.02 4.53
C GLU A 122 11.09 0.25 5.16
N GLU A 123 11.52 -0.63 6.07
CA GLU A 123 12.84 -0.50 6.74
C GLU A 123 13.99 -0.69 5.75
N GLU A 124 13.88 -1.67 4.83
CA GLU A 124 14.88 -1.87 3.77
C GLU A 124 14.90 -0.67 2.82
N LEU A 125 13.74 -0.14 2.46
CA LEU A 125 13.63 1.07 1.64
C LEU A 125 14.24 2.28 2.34
N ALA A 126 13.89 2.50 3.63
CA ALA A 126 14.43 3.61 4.43
C ALA A 126 15.96 3.54 4.50
N ARG A 127 16.54 2.36 4.73
CA ARG A 127 17.98 2.15 4.74
C ARG A 127 18.63 2.53 3.41
N LEU A 128 18.09 2.03 2.29
CA LEU A 128 18.63 2.33 0.96
C LEU A 128 18.51 3.82 0.59
N LEU A 129 17.41 4.46 0.98
CA LEU A 129 17.20 5.89 0.78
C LEU A 129 18.16 6.72 1.63
N THR A 130 18.38 6.35 2.89
CA THR A 130 19.35 7.00 3.78
C THR A 130 20.77 6.93 3.21
N GLU A 131 21.18 5.77 2.73
CA GLU A 131 22.46 5.61 2.05
C GLU A 131 22.55 6.46 0.79
N ALA A 132 21.46 6.53 0.00
CA ALA A 132 21.41 7.31 -1.23
C ALA A 132 21.57 8.81 -0.98
N VAL A 133 20.89 9.39 0.03
CA VAL A 133 20.97 10.82 0.32
C VAL A 133 22.27 11.20 1.01
N SER A 134 22.83 10.31 1.81
CA SER A 134 24.08 10.53 2.58
C SER A 134 25.33 10.37 1.72
N THR A 135 25.26 9.66 0.59
CA THR A 135 26.39 9.37 -0.28
C THR A 135 26.13 9.83 -1.73
N ARG A 136 25.94 8.88 -2.62
CA ARG A 136 25.65 9.09 -4.05
C ARG A 136 24.40 8.31 -4.43
N TRP A 137 23.30 8.98 -4.67
CA TRP A 137 22.04 8.32 -5.06
C TRP A 137 22.20 7.41 -6.29
N GLN A 138 23.14 7.75 -7.21
CA GLN A 138 23.41 6.95 -8.42
C GLN A 138 23.87 5.52 -8.10
N ALA A 139 24.55 5.33 -6.98
CA ALA A 139 25.02 4.01 -6.56
C ALA A 139 23.85 3.11 -6.09
N HIS A 140 22.82 3.71 -5.51
CA HIS A 140 21.70 3.01 -4.87
C HIS A 140 20.46 2.87 -5.77
N ILE A 141 20.36 3.64 -6.87
CA ILE A 141 19.16 3.68 -7.73
C ILE A 141 18.75 2.29 -8.26
N ARG A 142 19.70 1.40 -8.53
CA ARG A 142 19.40 0.03 -9.02
C ARG A 142 18.73 -0.81 -7.95
N ALA A 143 19.21 -0.73 -6.71
CA ALA A 143 18.67 -1.46 -5.58
C ALA A 143 17.27 -0.95 -5.24
N ILE A 144 17.11 0.37 -5.16
CA ILE A 144 15.81 1.02 -4.91
C ILE A 144 14.81 0.66 -6.02
N ALA A 145 15.17 0.82 -7.30
CA ALA A 145 14.31 0.50 -8.44
C ALA A 145 13.82 -0.96 -8.41
N LYS A 146 14.71 -1.89 -8.04
CA LYS A 146 14.36 -3.30 -7.90
C LYS A 146 13.42 -3.55 -6.71
N LEU A 147 13.63 -2.85 -5.61
CA LEU A 147 12.82 -3.00 -4.39
C LEU A 147 11.40 -2.49 -4.60
N VAL A 148 11.26 -1.29 -5.18
CA VAL A 148 9.96 -0.65 -5.42
C VAL A 148 9.32 -1.06 -6.75
N SER A 149 9.95 -1.93 -7.54
CA SER A 149 9.47 -2.40 -8.86
C SER A 149 9.17 -1.26 -9.84
N MET A 150 10.01 -0.21 -9.85
CA MET A 150 9.85 0.98 -10.71
C MET A 150 11.00 1.13 -11.71
N ASP A 151 10.76 1.90 -12.80
CA ASP A 151 11.84 2.23 -13.74
C ASP A 151 12.83 3.21 -13.09
N ARG A 152 14.12 2.98 -13.35
CA ARG A 152 15.20 3.85 -12.86
C ARG A 152 15.09 5.28 -13.37
N ARG A 153 14.42 5.49 -14.51
CA ARG A 153 14.23 6.83 -15.09
C ARG A 153 13.32 7.68 -14.20
N ASP A 154 12.26 7.06 -13.66
CA ASP A 154 11.27 7.73 -12.82
C ASP A 154 11.82 8.06 -11.43
N LEU A 155 12.87 7.35 -10.99
CA LEU A 155 13.52 7.53 -9.69
C LEU A 155 14.66 8.55 -9.69
N LYS A 156 15.19 8.95 -10.84
CA LYS A 156 16.35 9.85 -10.92
C LYS A 156 16.05 11.22 -10.28
N ALA A 157 14.99 11.87 -10.72
CA ALA A 157 14.63 13.20 -10.23
C ALA A 157 14.26 13.20 -8.74
N PRO A 158 13.40 12.28 -8.25
CA PRO A 158 13.13 12.14 -6.83
C PRO A 158 14.39 11.96 -5.96
N LEU A 159 15.25 11.00 -6.30
CA LEU A 159 16.45 10.71 -5.50
C LEU A 159 17.46 11.87 -5.53
N GLN A 160 17.62 12.54 -6.67
CA GLN A 160 18.47 13.71 -6.78
C GLN A 160 17.96 14.86 -5.90
N ALA A 161 16.65 15.14 -5.95
CA ALA A 161 16.04 16.17 -5.13
C ALA A 161 16.19 15.85 -3.63
N MET A 162 15.93 14.61 -3.23
CA MET A 162 16.11 14.18 -1.85
C MET A 162 17.55 14.37 -1.35
N GLN A 163 18.55 14.03 -2.17
CA GLN A 163 19.94 14.25 -1.81
C GLN A 163 20.27 15.75 -1.66
N GLN A 164 19.77 16.59 -2.57
CA GLN A 164 19.96 18.05 -2.49
C GLN A 164 19.34 18.62 -1.21
N ASP A 165 18.10 18.23 -0.88
CA ASP A 165 17.43 18.67 0.34
C ASP A 165 18.21 18.26 1.59
N TYR A 166 18.65 17.01 1.67
CA TYR A 166 19.44 16.54 2.79
C TYR A 166 20.79 17.29 2.92
N GLN A 167 21.48 17.51 1.81
CA GLN A 167 22.74 18.28 1.80
C GLN A 167 22.53 19.73 2.22
N ALA A 168 21.44 20.37 1.79
CA ALA A 168 21.11 21.72 2.21
C ALA A 168 20.86 21.81 3.71
N LEU A 169 20.15 20.84 4.30
CA LEU A 169 19.96 20.74 5.75
C LEU A 169 21.29 20.59 6.48
N MET A 170 22.17 19.70 6.01
CA MET A 170 23.48 19.48 6.62
C MET A 170 24.39 20.70 6.52
N THR A 171 24.35 21.45 5.40
CA THR A 171 25.14 22.68 5.21
C THR A 171 24.62 23.81 6.09
N ALA A 172 23.29 23.97 6.19
CA ALA A 172 22.69 24.96 7.10
C ALA A 172 23.05 24.69 8.56
N THR A 173 23.20 23.41 8.91
CA THR A 173 23.72 22.95 10.22
C THR A 173 25.11 23.47 10.49
N LEU A 174 26.04 23.28 9.57
CA LEU A 174 27.43 23.70 9.73
C LEU A 174 27.57 25.23 9.80
N SER A 175 26.76 25.97 9.06
CA SER A 175 26.78 27.44 9.04
C SER A 175 26.22 28.07 10.34
N ARG A 176 25.37 27.34 11.08
CA ARG A 176 24.81 27.75 12.39
C ARG A 176 25.62 27.25 13.58
N ALA A 177 26.73 26.55 13.37
CA ALA A 177 27.54 25.90 14.41
C ALA A 177 28.23 26.86 15.43
N GLY A 178 27.75 28.10 15.52
CA GLY A 178 28.06 29.04 16.62
C GLY A 178 27.25 28.83 17.90
N GLY A 179 26.43 27.83 18.01
CA GLY A 179 25.67 27.49 19.23
C GLY A 179 24.22 27.07 18.96
N THR A 180 23.96 25.81 18.95
CA THR A 180 22.84 25.11 19.58
C THR A 180 22.61 23.72 18.95
N THR A 181 22.23 22.76 19.77
CA THR A 181 21.85 21.36 19.49
C THR A 181 20.72 21.17 18.45
N ALA A 182 20.02 22.23 18.06
CA ALA A 182 18.89 22.22 17.12
C ALA A 182 19.23 21.81 15.70
N SER A 183 20.47 21.92 15.30
CA SER A 183 20.93 21.78 13.93
C SER A 183 21.09 20.33 13.45
N GLY A 184 21.38 19.39 14.35
CA GLY A 184 21.41 17.95 14.04
C GLY A 184 20.00 17.30 14.03
N GLU A 185 19.02 17.99 14.60
CA GLU A 185 17.64 17.49 14.69
C GLU A 185 16.91 17.52 13.36
N ASP A 186 17.14 18.55 12.52
CA ASP A 186 16.50 18.65 11.20
C ASP A 186 16.96 17.55 10.25
N GLY A 187 18.26 17.26 10.23
CA GLY A 187 18.79 16.13 9.46
C GLY A 187 18.27 14.78 9.95
N ARG A 188 18.17 14.60 11.28
CA ARG A 188 17.61 13.38 11.87
C ARG A 188 16.13 13.23 11.51
N ARG A 189 15.33 14.27 11.70
CA ARG A 189 13.91 14.30 11.36
C ARG A 189 13.68 14.01 9.87
N TYR A 190 14.55 14.51 9.00
CA TYR A 190 14.49 14.20 7.57
C TYR A 190 14.68 12.70 7.32
N ILE A 191 15.65 12.07 7.97
CA ILE A 191 15.91 10.62 7.85
C ILE A 191 14.76 9.80 8.47
N GLU A 192 14.22 10.21 9.60
CA GLU A 192 13.07 9.53 10.25
C GLU A 192 11.84 9.48 9.34
N ASN A 193 11.64 10.49 8.48
CA ASN A 193 10.51 10.57 7.53
C ASN A 193 10.93 10.32 6.08
N ILE A 194 12.06 9.65 5.84
CA ILE A 194 12.68 9.56 4.51
C ILE A 194 11.79 8.82 3.50
N VAL A 195 11.02 7.84 3.94
CA VAL A 195 10.09 7.06 3.09
C VAL A 195 8.92 7.94 2.64
N ASP A 196 8.39 8.79 3.51
CA ASP A 196 7.33 9.74 3.14
C ASP A 196 7.87 10.82 2.19
N HIS A 197 9.08 11.31 2.42
CA HIS A 197 9.77 12.22 1.50
C HIS A 197 9.96 11.58 0.12
N PHE A 198 10.26 10.30 0.06
CA PHE A 198 10.38 9.57 -1.19
C PHE A 198 9.04 9.47 -1.92
N TRP A 199 8.00 8.96 -1.26
CA TRP A 199 6.69 8.79 -1.90
C TRP A 199 6.04 10.12 -2.32
N SER A 200 6.28 11.21 -1.58
CA SER A 200 5.78 12.55 -1.97
C SER A 200 6.37 13.08 -3.28
N ARG A 201 7.51 12.54 -3.75
CA ARG A 201 8.22 12.96 -4.95
C ARG A 201 8.10 11.99 -6.12
N VAL A 202 7.66 10.77 -5.86
CA VAL A 202 7.50 9.74 -6.90
C VAL A 202 6.16 9.93 -7.61
N PRO A 203 6.14 10.07 -8.95
CA PRO A 203 4.89 10.22 -9.70
C PRO A 203 3.99 8.99 -9.57
N GLY A 204 2.70 9.21 -9.35
CA GLY A 204 1.70 8.11 -9.32
C GLY A 204 1.71 7.25 -8.06
N SER A 205 2.29 7.75 -6.96
CA SER A 205 2.30 7.07 -5.66
C SER A 205 1.11 7.46 -4.75
N SER A 206 0.15 8.21 -5.30
CA SER A 206 -1.08 8.62 -4.59
C SER A 206 -2.21 7.64 -4.84
#